data_c7ddfbfeda86aacf666d807310259634
#
_entry.id   c7ddfbfeda86aacf666d807310259634
#
_cell.length_a   1.000
_cell.length_b   1.000
_cell.length_c   1.000
_cell.angle_alpha   90.00
_cell.angle_beta   90.00
_cell.angle_gamma   90.00
#
_symmetry.space_group_name_H-M   'P 1'
#
loop_
_entity.id
_entity.type
_entity.pdbx_description
1 polymer ?
#
loop_
_entity_poly.entity_id
_entity_poly.type
_entity_poly.pdbx_seq_one_letter_code
_entity_poly.pdbx_strand_id
1 'polypeptide(L)'
;QSLLVEQFGDTGRKAYNILASTPEQAKETAYGFIDRSDTEYDLVLLDLPGTVNTTGVFQSIINMDYVFTPITQERMVMQSSMSFVLSIREYLLHHKGVPLRDIHMFWNKMDKRVSRDLYDAYMEIIRSLGLPVLNTVLPAAERYKKDVGLNGQIFRSTLFPPSAAALKGSNLDLLAAEMEIILGL
;
A
#
# COMPACT_ATOMS: atom_id res chain seq x y z
N GLN A 1 -4.28 15.15 5.93
CA GLN A 1 -5.15 16.25 5.47
C GLN A 1 -5.22 17.39 6.50
N SER A 2 -5.33 17.10 7.80
CA SER A 2 -5.33 18.11 8.86
C SER A 2 -4.08 19.02 8.84
N LEU A 3 -2.89 18.45 8.67
CA LEU A 3 -1.64 19.22 8.59
C LEU A 3 -1.58 20.15 7.36
N LEU A 4 -2.17 19.73 6.24
CA LEU A 4 -2.24 20.56 5.04
C LEU A 4 -3.21 21.72 5.21
N VAL A 5 -4.37 21.49 5.87
CA VAL A 5 -5.31 22.56 6.22
C VAL A 5 -4.68 23.54 7.19
N GLU A 6 -3.94 23.05 8.19
CA GLU A 6 -3.24 23.90 9.15
C GLU A 6 -2.16 24.79 8.49
N GLN A 7 -1.42 24.25 7.52
CA GLN A 7 -0.34 24.97 6.85
C GLN A 7 -0.79 25.90 5.73
N PHE A 8 -1.79 25.50 4.94
CA PHE A 8 -2.20 26.20 3.71
C PHE A 8 -3.63 26.75 3.77
N GLY A 9 -4.31 26.57 4.89
CA GLY A 9 -5.73 26.88 5.03
C GLY A 9 -6.63 25.89 4.29
N ASP A 10 -7.93 25.98 4.52
CA ASP A 10 -8.90 25.20 3.77
C ASP A 10 -9.10 25.81 2.38
N THR A 11 -8.41 25.26 1.39
CA THR A 11 -8.50 25.70 0.00
C THR A 11 -9.77 25.20 -0.69
N GLY A 12 -10.56 24.35 -0.04
CA GLY A 12 -11.70 23.64 -0.64
C GLY A 12 -11.30 22.63 -1.72
N ARG A 13 -10.01 22.46 -2.00
CA ARG A 13 -9.48 21.53 -3.00
C ARG A 13 -9.10 20.21 -2.35
N LYS A 14 -9.60 19.12 -2.92
CA LYS A 14 -9.23 17.75 -2.53
C LYS A 14 -8.78 17.02 -3.79
N ALA A 15 -7.60 16.39 -3.74
CA ALA A 15 -7.16 15.51 -4.81
C ALA A 15 -7.96 14.19 -4.77
N TYR A 16 -8.26 13.72 -3.56
CA TYR A 16 -9.09 12.54 -3.30
C TYR A 16 -9.69 12.63 -1.89
N ASN A 17 -10.74 11.85 -1.64
CA ASN A 17 -11.37 11.81 -0.33
C ASN A 17 -10.60 10.88 0.62
N ILE A 18 -10.51 11.26 1.89
CA ILE A 18 -9.92 10.45 2.96
C ILE A 18 -11.00 10.26 4.03
N LEU A 19 -11.31 9.01 4.31
CA LEU A 19 -12.30 8.62 5.30
C LEU A 19 -11.62 7.86 6.43
N ALA A 20 -11.95 8.16 7.68
CA ALA A 20 -11.53 7.39 8.82
C ALA A 20 -12.57 6.26 9.08
N SER A 21 -12.08 5.06 9.34
CA SER A 21 -12.91 3.91 9.67
C SER A 21 -12.18 2.94 10.57
N THR A 22 -12.91 2.01 11.17
CA THR A 22 -12.29 0.81 11.77
C THR A 22 -12.14 -0.28 10.71
N PRO A 23 -11.26 -1.27 10.91
CA PRO A 23 -11.13 -2.38 9.98
C PRO A 23 -12.46 -3.10 9.73
N GLU A 24 -13.28 -3.28 10.76
CA GLU A 24 -14.58 -3.97 10.69
C GLU A 24 -15.59 -3.21 9.84
N GLN A 25 -15.50 -1.89 9.79
CA GLN A 25 -16.44 -1.00 9.11
C GLN A 25 -15.90 -0.43 7.80
N ALA A 26 -14.68 -0.77 7.41
CA ALA A 26 -14.01 -0.16 6.28
C ALA A 26 -14.81 -0.31 4.97
N LYS A 27 -15.35 -1.50 4.73
CA LYS A 27 -16.18 -1.80 3.56
C LYS A 27 -17.47 -0.97 3.54
N GLU A 28 -18.23 -1.00 4.62
CA GLU A 28 -19.49 -0.26 4.74
C GLU A 28 -19.25 1.24 4.64
N THR A 29 -18.16 1.74 5.23
CA THR A 29 -17.78 3.15 5.15
C THR A 29 -17.49 3.55 3.70
N ALA A 30 -16.73 2.74 2.96
CA ALA A 30 -16.40 3.00 1.57
C ALA A 30 -17.64 2.97 0.68
N TYR A 31 -18.44 1.90 0.73
CA TYR A 31 -19.65 1.79 -0.08
C TYR A 31 -20.68 2.86 0.28
N GLY A 32 -20.93 3.11 1.56
CA GLY A 32 -21.86 4.15 1.98
C GLY A 32 -21.42 5.58 1.61
N PHE A 33 -20.14 5.80 1.36
CA PHE A 33 -19.62 7.03 0.79
C PHE A 33 -19.85 7.10 -0.72
N ILE A 34 -19.53 6.02 -1.45
CA ILE A 34 -19.71 5.93 -2.90
C ILE A 34 -21.18 6.09 -3.27
N ASP A 35 -22.08 5.39 -2.60
CA ASP A 35 -23.53 5.42 -2.86
C ASP A 35 -24.16 6.82 -2.70
N ARG A 36 -23.53 7.68 -1.87
CA ARG A 36 -23.99 9.07 -1.65
C ARG A 36 -23.25 10.10 -2.47
N SER A 37 -22.30 9.66 -3.29
CA SER A 37 -21.47 10.53 -4.13
C SER A 37 -22.04 10.60 -5.53
N ASP A 38 -22.07 11.80 -6.11
CA ASP A 38 -22.35 11.98 -7.55
C ASP A 38 -21.12 11.71 -8.42
N THR A 39 -20.00 11.30 -7.81
CA THR A 39 -18.73 11.02 -8.48
C THR A 39 -18.51 9.51 -8.59
N GLU A 40 -18.18 9.05 -9.78
CA GLU A 40 -17.68 7.69 -9.99
C GLU A 40 -16.22 7.57 -9.48
N TYR A 41 -15.91 6.44 -8.87
CA TYR A 41 -14.59 6.15 -8.33
C TYR A 41 -14.04 4.88 -8.98
N ASP A 42 -12.89 5.00 -9.61
CA ASP A 42 -12.20 3.85 -10.23
C ASP A 42 -11.45 3.02 -9.20
N LEU A 43 -11.04 3.64 -8.08
CA LEU A 43 -10.19 3.00 -7.08
C LEU A 43 -10.52 3.45 -5.66
N VAL A 44 -10.59 2.49 -4.76
CA VAL A 44 -10.66 2.70 -3.30
C VAL A 44 -9.44 2.05 -2.66
N LEU A 45 -8.63 2.86 -1.98
CA LEU A 45 -7.46 2.37 -1.24
C LEU A 45 -7.79 2.27 0.24
N LEU A 46 -7.51 1.13 0.85
CA LEU A 46 -7.63 0.88 2.28
C LEU A 46 -6.23 0.79 2.91
N ASP A 47 -5.92 1.76 3.76
CA ASP A 47 -4.71 1.73 4.58
C ASP A 47 -5.01 0.98 5.87
N LEU A 48 -4.55 -0.27 5.96
CA LEU A 48 -4.79 -1.17 7.08
C LEU A 48 -3.63 -1.13 8.08
N PRO A 49 -3.92 -1.28 9.39
CA PRO A 49 -2.86 -1.39 10.38
C PRO A 49 -1.99 -2.63 10.13
N GLY A 50 -0.68 -2.51 10.38
CA GLY A 50 0.30 -3.59 10.15
C GLY A 50 0.14 -4.83 11.06
N THR A 51 -0.85 -4.84 11.95
CA THR A 51 -1.16 -5.98 12.82
C THR A 51 -2.35 -6.75 12.28
N VAL A 52 -2.11 -7.94 11.76
CA VAL A 52 -3.14 -8.81 11.15
C VAL A 52 -3.92 -9.63 12.19
N ASN A 53 -3.60 -9.48 13.46
CA ASN A 53 -4.09 -10.36 14.52
C ASN A 53 -5.54 -10.10 14.97
N THR A 54 -6.27 -9.23 14.30
CA THR A 54 -7.69 -8.98 14.60
C THR A 54 -8.58 -9.54 13.51
N THR A 55 -9.69 -10.15 13.92
CA THR A 55 -10.71 -10.67 13.01
C THR A 55 -11.18 -9.60 12.02
N GLY A 56 -11.27 -8.33 12.44
CA GLY A 56 -11.68 -7.23 11.59
C GLY A 56 -10.73 -6.93 10.45
N VAL A 57 -9.41 -6.93 10.70
CA VAL A 57 -8.40 -6.74 9.65
C VAL A 57 -8.48 -7.87 8.62
N PHE A 58 -8.58 -9.12 9.09
CA PHE A 58 -8.73 -10.27 8.20
C PHE A 58 -10.00 -10.17 7.34
N GLN A 59 -11.14 -9.81 7.94
CA GLN A 59 -12.40 -9.62 7.24
C GLN A 59 -12.31 -8.49 6.20
N SER A 60 -11.62 -7.40 6.51
CA SER A 60 -11.36 -6.34 5.52
C SER A 60 -10.57 -6.87 4.33
N ILE A 61 -9.48 -7.60 4.58
CA ILE A 61 -8.59 -8.14 3.56
C ILE A 61 -9.36 -9.04 2.56
N ILE A 62 -10.12 -10.00 3.03
CA ILE A 62 -10.85 -10.95 2.16
C ILE A 62 -12.01 -10.30 1.39
N ASN A 63 -12.40 -9.10 1.77
CA ASN A 63 -13.45 -8.32 1.11
C ASN A 63 -12.93 -7.30 0.08
N MET A 64 -11.60 -7.21 -0.12
CA MET A 64 -10.98 -6.38 -1.16
C MET A 64 -10.80 -7.19 -2.43
N ASP A 65 -10.60 -6.51 -3.58
CA ASP A 65 -10.25 -7.17 -4.84
C ASP A 65 -8.79 -7.61 -4.86
N TYR A 66 -7.90 -6.75 -4.37
CA TYR A 66 -6.46 -6.98 -4.33
C TYR A 66 -5.83 -6.48 -3.04
N VAL A 67 -4.73 -7.11 -2.64
CA VAL A 67 -3.90 -6.69 -1.50
C VAL A 67 -2.46 -6.50 -1.95
N PHE A 68 -1.86 -5.39 -1.56
CA PHE A 68 -0.45 -5.10 -1.81
C PHE A 68 0.30 -5.01 -0.47
N THR A 69 1.21 -5.94 -0.23
CA THR A 69 1.94 -6.07 1.04
C THR A 69 3.39 -5.62 0.88
N PRO A 70 3.81 -4.53 1.54
CA PRO A 70 5.21 -4.13 1.51
C PRO A 70 6.10 -5.10 2.28
N ILE A 71 7.24 -5.44 1.68
CA ILE A 71 8.30 -6.22 2.29
C ILE A 71 9.60 -5.42 2.36
N THR A 72 10.45 -5.74 3.32
CA THR A 72 11.74 -5.08 3.49
C THR A 72 12.87 -6.11 3.61
N GLN A 73 14.12 -5.65 3.61
CA GLN A 73 15.29 -6.52 3.82
C GLN A 73 15.42 -6.99 5.29
N GLU A 74 14.63 -6.48 6.21
CA GLU A 74 14.63 -6.92 7.60
C GLU A 74 14.02 -8.31 7.71
N ARG A 75 14.81 -9.25 8.24
CA ARG A 75 14.42 -10.67 8.34
C ARG A 75 13.07 -10.89 9.00
N MET A 76 12.80 -10.20 10.10
CA MET A 76 11.54 -10.35 10.85
C MET A 76 10.34 -9.87 10.02
N VAL A 77 10.49 -8.72 9.35
CA VAL A 77 9.45 -8.17 8.46
C VAL A 77 9.21 -9.12 7.30
N MET A 78 10.28 -9.61 6.68
CA MET A 78 10.19 -10.55 5.56
C MET A 78 9.44 -11.83 5.97
N GLN A 79 9.85 -12.46 7.07
CA GLN A 79 9.23 -13.70 7.54
C GLN A 79 7.75 -13.52 7.87
N SER A 80 7.39 -12.45 8.58
CA SER A 80 5.99 -12.18 8.93
C SER A 80 5.14 -11.87 7.69
N SER A 81 5.66 -11.08 6.75
CA SER A 81 4.95 -10.77 5.50
C SER A 81 4.75 -12.01 4.63
N MET A 82 5.77 -12.86 4.49
CA MET A 82 5.64 -14.12 3.74
C MET A 82 4.62 -15.06 4.40
N SER A 83 4.68 -15.23 5.72
CA SER A 83 3.71 -16.05 6.47
C SER A 83 2.29 -15.53 6.28
N PHE A 84 2.11 -14.22 6.34
CA PHE A 84 0.83 -13.57 6.09
C PHE A 84 0.30 -13.87 4.68
N VAL A 85 1.12 -13.63 3.65
CA VAL A 85 0.71 -13.89 2.25
C VAL A 85 0.37 -15.36 2.03
N LEU A 86 1.17 -16.29 2.58
CA LEU A 86 0.89 -17.72 2.52
C LEU A 86 -0.45 -18.07 3.17
N SER A 87 -0.73 -17.53 4.36
CA SER A 87 -2.00 -17.79 5.07
C SER A 87 -3.21 -17.27 4.31
N ILE A 88 -3.12 -16.09 3.69
CA ILE A 88 -4.21 -15.55 2.85
C ILE A 88 -4.41 -16.43 1.61
N ARG A 89 -3.34 -16.81 0.93
CA ARG A 89 -3.44 -17.66 -0.27
C ARG A 89 -4.01 -19.05 0.06
N GLU A 90 -3.61 -19.63 1.18
CA GLU A 90 -4.17 -20.88 1.67
C GLU A 90 -5.68 -20.74 1.94
N TYR A 91 -6.08 -19.62 2.58
CA TYR A 91 -7.49 -19.33 2.79
C TYR A 91 -8.26 -19.27 1.48
N LEU A 92 -7.74 -18.57 0.46
CA LEU A 92 -8.36 -18.44 -0.85
C LEU A 92 -8.53 -19.79 -1.58
N LEU A 93 -7.61 -20.75 -1.37
CA LEU A 93 -7.72 -22.09 -1.93
C LEU A 93 -8.93 -22.86 -1.38
N HIS A 94 -9.31 -22.62 -0.14
CA HIS A 94 -10.37 -23.35 0.56
C HIS A 94 -11.71 -22.62 0.59
N HIS A 95 -11.74 -21.30 0.30
CA HIS A 95 -12.92 -20.45 0.40
C HIS A 95 -13.24 -19.79 -0.95
N LYS A 96 -14.03 -20.47 -1.77
CA LYS A 96 -14.51 -19.91 -3.03
C LYS A 96 -15.64 -18.90 -2.76
N GLY A 97 -15.65 -17.81 -3.51
CA GLY A 97 -16.72 -16.80 -3.47
C GLY A 97 -16.39 -15.56 -2.60
N VAL A 98 -15.18 -15.46 -2.06
CA VAL A 98 -14.68 -14.20 -1.52
C VAL A 98 -14.27 -13.26 -2.65
N PRO A 99 -14.42 -11.93 -2.50
CA PRO A 99 -14.03 -10.95 -3.51
C PRO A 99 -12.54 -10.94 -3.85
N LEU A 100 -11.68 -11.23 -2.87
CA LEU A 100 -10.22 -11.16 -3.02
C LEU A 100 -9.72 -12.06 -4.14
N ARG A 101 -9.14 -11.44 -5.17
CA ARG A 101 -8.61 -12.10 -6.38
C ARG A 101 -7.18 -12.55 -6.18
N ASP A 102 -6.32 -11.66 -5.67
CA ASP A 102 -4.93 -12.01 -5.37
C ASP A 102 -4.29 -11.04 -4.35
N ILE A 103 -3.13 -11.45 -3.84
CA ILE A 103 -2.31 -10.68 -2.93
C ILE A 103 -0.89 -10.63 -3.48
N HIS A 104 -0.32 -9.43 -3.60
CA HIS A 104 1.00 -9.18 -4.16
C HIS A 104 1.93 -8.58 -3.12
N MET A 105 3.18 -8.99 -3.12
CA MET A 105 4.24 -8.35 -2.34
C MET A 105 4.98 -7.32 -3.20
N PHE A 106 5.55 -6.31 -2.57
CA PHE A 106 6.49 -5.41 -3.24
C PHE A 106 7.60 -4.95 -2.30
N TRP A 107 8.79 -4.79 -2.86
CA TRP A 107 9.96 -4.34 -2.10
C TRP A 107 9.86 -2.87 -1.75
N ASN A 108 9.92 -2.57 -0.45
CA ASN A 108 9.88 -1.21 0.09
C ASN A 108 11.10 -0.93 0.96
N LYS A 109 11.52 0.32 1.01
CA LYS A 109 12.67 0.79 1.82
C LYS A 109 13.96 0.03 1.56
N MET A 110 14.21 -0.36 0.31
CA MET A 110 15.42 -1.09 -0.06
C MET A 110 16.66 -0.20 0.08
N ASP A 111 17.57 -0.58 0.95
CA ASP A 111 18.86 0.09 1.11
C ASP A 111 19.85 -0.43 0.07
N LYS A 112 20.34 0.47 -0.79
CA LYS A 112 21.32 0.15 -1.85
C LYS A 112 22.66 -0.33 -1.31
N ARG A 113 22.94 -0.13 -0.02
CA ARG A 113 24.17 -0.59 0.64
C ARG A 113 24.10 -2.02 1.11
N VAL A 114 22.92 -2.62 1.20
CA VAL A 114 22.74 -4.03 1.57
C VAL A 114 23.17 -4.90 0.41
N SER A 115 23.83 -6.01 0.73
CA SER A 115 24.33 -6.98 -0.26
C SER A 115 23.22 -7.43 -1.19
N ARG A 116 23.54 -7.45 -2.48
CA ARG A 116 22.65 -8.00 -3.51
C ARG A 116 22.36 -9.49 -3.27
N ASP A 117 23.30 -10.22 -2.70
CA ASP A 117 23.15 -11.65 -2.41
C ASP A 117 21.97 -11.92 -1.47
N LEU A 118 21.73 -11.03 -0.50
CA LEU A 118 20.60 -11.15 0.41
C LEU A 118 19.26 -10.95 -0.32
N TYR A 119 19.22 -9.98 -1.21
CA TYR A 119 18.03 -9.76 -2.05
C TYR A 119 17.78 -10.97 -2.95
N ASP A 120 18.81 -11.47 -3.63
CA ASP A 120 18.70 -12.60 -4.55
C ASP A 120 18.27 -13.88 -3.80
N ALA A 121 18.79 -14.12 -2.59
CA ALA A 121 18.39 -15.23 -1.74
C ALA A 121 16.92 -15.15 -1.32
N TYR A 122 16.44 -13.97 -0.94
CA TYR A 122 15.01 -13.78 -0.64
C TYR A 122 14.12 -13.96 -1.86
N MET A 123 14.54 -13.46 -3.03
CA MET A 123 13.81 -13.63 -4.29
C MET A 123 13.72 -15.10 -4.70
N GLU A 124 14.78 -15.90 -4.45
CA GLU A 124 14.76 -17.34 -4.68
C GLU A 124 13.73 -18.04 -3.78
N ILE A 125 13.68 -17.70 -2.49
CA ILE A 125 12.71 -18.24 -1.55
C ILE A 125 11.28 -17.85 -1.99
N ILE A 126 11.03 -16.58 -2.28
CA ILE A 126 9.72 -16.08 -2.71
C ILE A 126 9.24 -16.84 -3.95
N ARG A 127 10.13 -17.01 -4.94
CA ARG A 127 9.82 -17.75 -6.17
C ARG A 127 9.56 -19.24 -5.92
N SER A 128 10.35 -19.87 -5.06
CA SER A 128 10.19 -21.29 -4.72
C SER A 128 8.86 -21.57 -4.04
N LEU A 129 8.33 -20.59 -3.30
CA LEU A 129 7.01 -20.64 -2.67
C LEU A 129 5.87 -20.21 -3.60
N GLY A 130 6.16 -19.81 -4.84
CA GLY A 130 5.18 -19.33 -5.80
C GLY A 130 4.44 -18.07 -5.36
N LEU A 131 5.10 -17.23 -4.55
CA LEU A 131 4.50 -16.00 -4.05
C LEU A 131 4.61 -14.85 -5.07
N PRO A 132 3.52 -14.13 -5.35
CA PRO A 132 3.55 -12.99 -6.27
C PRO A 132 4.33 -11.82 -5.65
N VAL A 133 5.29 -11.30 -6.39
CA VAL A 133 6.06 -10.13 -6.01
C VAL A 133 6.21 -9.21 -7.22
N LEU A 134 5.98 -7.92 -7.01
CA LEU A 134 6.14 -6.91 -8.05
C LEU A 134 7.60 -6.75 -8.46
N ASN A 135 7.82 -6.36 -9.70
CA ASN A 135 9.16 -6.12 -10.22
C ASN A 135 9.73 -4.80 -9.70
N THR A 136 8.87 -3.83 -9.42
CA THR A 136 9.26 -2.51 -8.92
C THR A 136 9.76 -2.59 -7.50
N VAL A 137 10.94 -2.01 -7.27
CA VAL A 137 11.58 -1.91 -5.97
C VAL A 137 11.63 -0.46 -5.52
N LEU A 138 11.05 -0.14 -4.37
CA LEU A 138 11.11 1.19 -3.79
C LEU A 138 12.39 1.35 -2.94
N PRO A 139 13.27 2.28 -3.27
CA PRO A 139 14.49 2.52 -2.50
C PRO A 139 14.18 3.21 -1.16
N ALA A 140 15.01 2.95 -0.15
CA ALA A 140 15.03 3.74 1.05
C ALA A 140 15.47 5.19 0.72
N ALA A 141 14.69 6.18 1.14
CA ALA A 141 15.00 7.57 0.92
C ALA A 141 14.72 8.40 2.19
N GLU A 142 15.73 9.13 2.63
CA GLU A 142 15.65 10.00 3.82
C GLU A 142 14.58 11.10 3.67
N ARG A 143 14.28 11.50 2.43
CA ARG A 143 13.24 12.49 2.17
C ARG A 143 11.86 12.08 2.70
N TYR A 144 11.54 10.79 2.74
CA TYR A 144 10.26 10.30 3.26
C TYR A 144 10.18 10.34 4.79
N LYS A 145 11.32 10.37 5.48
CA LYS A 145 11.39 10.56 6.93
C LYS A 145 11.18 12.03 7.34
N LYS A 146 11.31 12.96 6.38
CA LYS A 146 11.28 14.41 6.60
C LYS A 146 9.95 15.04 6.19
N ASP A 147 8.90 14.25 6.00
CA ASP A 147 7.60 14.75 5.53
C ASP A 147 6.98 15.80 6.46
N VAL A 148 7.31 15.72 7.75
CA VAL A 148 7.01 16.77 8.72
C VAL A 148 8.34 17.28 9.24
N GLY A 149 8.95 18.22 8.52
CA GLY A 149 10.19 18.86 8.95
C GLY A 149 9.99 19.68 10.23
N LEU A 150 11.09 19.95 10.95
CA LEU A 150 11.11 20.81 12.15
C LEU A 150 10.46 22.18 11.92
N ASN A 151 10.34 22.61 10.67
CA ASN A 151 9.74 23.89 10.26
C ASN A 151 8.32 23.73 9.68
N GLY A 152 7.67 22.58 9.86
CA GLY A 152 6.31 22.35 9.37
C GLY A 152 6.17 22.26 7.85
N GLN A 153 7.27 22.12 7.09
CA GLN A 153 7.19 21.95 5.64
C GLN A 153 6.75 20.53 5.29
N ILE A 154 5.70 20.44 4.51
CA ILE A 154 5.16 19.17 3.98
C ILE A 154 5.79 18.92 2.61
N PHE A 155 6.59 17.87 2.49
CA PHE A 155 7.26 17.52 1.24
C PHE A 155 6.32 16.83 0.22
N ARG A 156 5.25 16.21 0.71
CA ARG A 156 4.24 15.56 -0.12
C ARG A 156 2.88 16.17 0.16
N SER A 157 2.09 16.29 -0.88
CA SER A 157 0.76 16.88 -0.80
C SER A 157 -0.29 15.90 -1.32
N THR A 158 -1.41 15.82 -0.62
CA THR A 158 -2.60 15.15 -1.12
C THR A 158 -3.45 16.07 -2.01
N LEU A 159 -3.05 17.33 -2.18
CA LEU A 159 -3.76 18.34 -2.97
C LEU A 159 -3.18 18.49 -4.40
N PHE A 160 -1.92 18.11 -4.58
CA PHE A 160 -1.22 18.27 -5.84
C PHE A 160 -0.49 16.99 -6.22
N PRO A 161 -0.41 16.68 -7.51
CA PRO A 161 0.41 15.56 -7.97
C PRO A 161 1.88 15.81 -7.58
N PRO A 162 2.66 14.75 -7.33
CA PRO A 162 4.07 14.89 -7.01
C PRO A 162 4.82 15.49 -8.20
N SER A 163 5.75 16.39 -7.90
CA SER A 163 6.62 16.95 -8.93
C SER A 163 7.57 15.89 -9.50
N ALA A 164 8.05 16.09 -10.72
CA ALA A 164 9.06 15.21 -11.32
C ALA A 164 10.33 15.10 -10.45
N ALA A 165 10.71 16.16 -9.73
CA ALA A 165 11.81 16.13 -8.77
C ALA A 165 11.51 15.22 -7.56
N ALA A 166 10.27 15.19 -7.09
CA ALA A 166 9.84 14.31 -6.00
C ALA A 166 9.80 12.83 -6.43
N LEU A 167 9.44 12.55 -7.68
CA LEU A 167 9.40 11.21 -8.25
C LEU A 167 10.79 10.67 -8.60
N LYS A 168 11.75 11.56 -8.92
CA LYS A 168 13.07 11.15 -9.38
C LYS A 168 13.77 10.19 -8.40
N GLY A 169 14.02 8.97 -8.85
CA GLY A 169 14.69 7.91 -8.08
C GLY A 169 13.88 7.36 -6.92
N SER A 170 12.56 7.60 -6.89
CA SER A 170 11.64 6.98 -5.93
C SER A 170 11.05 5.67 -6.42
N ASN A 171 10.93 5.51 -7.73
CA ASN A 171 10.20 4.45 -8.43
C ASN A 171 8.71 4.38 -8.06
N LEU A 172 8.12 5.44 -7.49
CA LEU A 172 6.69 5.45 -7.14
C LEU A 172 5.80 5.46 -8.37
N ASP A 173 6.23 6.14 -9.42
CA ASP A 173 5.58 6.14 -10.74
C ASP A 173 5.57 4.75 -11.37
N LEU A 174 6.69 4.03 -11.27
CA LEU A 174 6.80 2.65 -11.76
C LEU A 174 5.92 1.70 -10.93
N LEU A 175 5.89 1.87 -9.61
CA LEU A 175 5.02 1.07 -8.75
C LEU A 175 3.55 1.30 -9.08
N ALA A 176 3.13 2.56 -9.24
CA ALA A 176 1.76 2.90 -9.59
C ALA A 176 1.38 2.26 -10.93
N ALA A 177 2.20 2.40 -11.96
CA ALA A 177 1.95 1.80 -13.28
C ALA A 177 1.86 0.25 -13.21
N GLU A 178 2.71 -0.41 -12.42
CA GLU A 178 2.65 -1.87 -12.25
C GLU A 178 1.37 -2.29 -11.51
N MET A 179 0.94 -1.52 -10.50
CA MET A 179 -0.32 -1.75 -9.80
C MET A 179 -1.53 -1.52 -10.71
N GLU A 180 -1.56 -0.45 -11.51
CA GLU A 180 -2.64 -0.15 -12.47
C GLU A 180 -2.84 -1.31 -13.46
N ILE A 181 -1.76 -1.89 -13.99
CA ILE A 181 -1.83 -3.07 -14.87
C ILE A 181 -2.49 -4.26 -14.17
N ILE A 182 -2.15 -4.51 -12.90
CA ILE A 182 -2.74 -5.61 -12.11
C ILE A 182 -4.21 -5.36 -11.84
N LEU A 183 -4.58 -4.12 -11.55
CA LEU A 183 -5.94 -3.71 -11.25
C LEU A 183 -6.82 -3.65 -12.51
N GLY A 184 -6.22 -3.53 -13.70
CA GLY A 184 -6.92 -3.37 -14.96
C GLY A 184 -7.45 -1.96 -15.19
N LEU A 185 -6.74 -0.96 -14.65
CA LEU A 185 -7.03 0.47 -14.78
C LEU A 185 -6.30 1.09 -15.97
#